data_62354b84927b7815c321d8e258b174a7
#
_entry.id   62354b84927b7815c321d8e258b174a7
#
_cell.length_a   1.000
_cell.length_b   1.000
_cell.length_c   1.000
_cell.angle_alpha   90.00
_cell.angle_beta   90.00
_cell.angle_gamma   90.00
#
_symmetry.space_group_name_H-M   'P 1'
#
loop_
_entity.id
_entity.type
_entity.pdbx_description
1 polymer ?
#
loop_
_entity_poly.entity_id
_entity_poly.type
_entity_poly.pdbx_seq_one_letter_code
_entity_poly.pdbx_strand_id
1 'polypeptide(L)'
;MQSVMTRTATLRAPSGSMTDVFACARAQIYYNSKRKPLAQVKRETGCSHIINGYLFNGSFQPVGWTVIDGKIISRDAYQDWGISAGSDGKPRMLTDRGGSFLSGVPLLKNGAKLKRNLTPDVARPAERTAVGWMPDGRVLIWCDKMILTREQQQDKLLALGCVDGLMLDGGGSTQGGFPASKVVSSRKVPTMLCFWAETEETKEDSKVETKKKVCLDAGHSASNKVNKSPDGTYFEHEFALDMAKRIKAHLERNGVEVVETRPDGGDVSLGERCRISNAAKPDLFVSLHSNATGTLSTGSDGWGNARGWECYVYGLSGARYKAAKTILASVEGVAPAIRSTPILAKPGLYVLAHTSAPAVLIEHGFHTSREDVAYLKDSAYREKLAAAEARGILENLGVAWKEVSELDAAVDKLAAAGIIDSPDRWKKLDFTENSVRLLIIKMAATLK
;
A
#
# COMPACT_ATOMS: atom_id res chain seq x y z
N MET A 1 1.74 33.96 -14.52
CA MET A 1 1.51 32.65 -13.94
C MET A 1 0.32 32.03 -14.63
N GLN A 2 0.57 31.16 -15.62
CA GLN A 2 -0.49 30.50 -16.38
C GLN A 2 -0.91 29.24 -15.66
N SER A 3 -2.19 29.12 -15.32
CA SER A 3 -2.80 27.92 -14.77
C SER A 3 -2.79 26.82 -15.83
N VAL A 4 -2.07 25.74 -15.58
CA VAL A 4 -2.16 24.53 -16.39
C VAL A 4 -3.46 23.82 -16.02
N MET A 5 -4.51 24.09 -16.79
CA MET A 5 -5.72 23.25 -16.78
C MET A 5 -5.34 21.85 -17.28
N THR A 6 -5.44 20.87 -16.42
CA THR A 6 -5.41 19.44 -16.79
C THR A 6 -6.69 19.15 -17.59
N ARG A 7 -6.63 19.30 -18.90
CA ARG A 7 -7.73 18.95 -19.81
C ARG A 7 -7.88 17.42 -19.84
N THR A 8 -9.04 16.93 -19.44
CA THR A 8 -9.55 15.61 -19.80
C THR A 8 -9.68 15.59 -21.33
N ALA A 9 -8.82 14.88 -22.02
CA ALA A 9 -8.87 14.81 -23.47
C ALA A 9 -9.92 13.76 -23.88
N THR A 10 -11.14 14.21 -24.17
CA THR A 10 -12.14 13.36 -24.84
C THR A 10 -11.77 13.29 -26.31
N LEU A 11 -11.13 12.21 -26.74
CA LEU A 11 -10.86 11.95 -28.16
C LEU A 11 -12.14 11.53 -28.85
N ARG A 12 -12.73 12.41 -29.67
CA ARG A 12 -13.83 12.06 -30.57
C ARG A 12 -13.32 11.18 -31.70
N ALA A 13 -13.63 9.89 -31.64
CA ALA A 13 -13.51 8.97 -32.77
C ALA A 13 -14.76 9.04 -33.67
N PRO A 14 -14.71 8.50 -34.91
CA PRO A 14 -15.85 8.47 -35.84
C PRO A 14 -17.11 7.86 -35.18
N SER A 15 -18.29 8.25 -35.65
CA SER A 15 -19.61 7.96 -35.08
C SER A 15 -19.74 6.54 -34.48
N GLY A 16 -19.93 6.46 -33.15
CA GLY A 16 -20.22 5.22 -32.45
C GLY A 16 -19.14 4.69 -31.51
N SER A 17 -17.96 5.31 -31.47
CA SER A 17 -16.88 4.95 -30.55
C SER A 17 -16.68 6.02 -29.48
N MET A 18 -16.51 5.61 -28.25
CA MET A 18 -16.26 6.50 -27.10
C MET A 18 -15.09 5.96 -26.27
N THR A 19 -14.17 6.87 -25.98
CA THR A 19 -13.02 6.61 -25.10
C THR A 19 -12.89 7.75 -24.11
N ASP A 20 -12.65 7.44 -22.87
CA ASP A 20 -12.30 8.42 -21.86
C ASP A 20 -11.18 7.89 -20.96
N VAL A 21 -10.26 8.80 -20.57
CA VAL A 21 -9.13 8.51 -19.66
C VAL A 21 -9.23 9.46 -18.48
N PHE A 22 -9.32 8.91 -17.29
CA PHE A 22 -9.54 9.70 -16.09
C PHE A 22 -8.85 9.10 -14.86
N ALA A 23 -8.51 9.93 -13.90
CA ALA A 23 -8.15 9.49 -12.56
C ALA A 23 -9.42 8.96 -11.87
N CYS A 24 -9.39 7.71 -11.43
CA CYS A 24 -10.54 7.03 -10.87
C CYS A 24 -10.48 7.06 -9.34
N ALA A 25 -11.42 7.76 -8.72
CA ALA A 25 -11.56 7.79 -7.28
C ALA A 25 -12.13 6.47 -6.73
N ARG A 26 -13.14 5.92 -7.43
CA ARG A 26 -13.83 4.69 -7.00
C ARG A 26 -14.42 3.95 -8.19
N ALA A 27 -14.44 2.62 -8.10
CA ALA A 27 -15.18 1.74 -9.01
C ALA A 27 -16.11 0.81 -8.22
N GLN A 28 -17.20 0.40 -8.85
CA GLN A 28 -18.16 -0.55 -8.29
C GLN A 28 -18.68 -1.48 -9.39
N ILE A 29 -18.80 -2.76 -9.05
CA ILE A 29 -19.51 -3.75 -9.87
C ILE A 29 -20.98 -3.71 -9.48
N TYR A 30 -21.85 -3.33 -10.41
CA TYR A 30 -23.29 -3.27 -10.18
C TYR A 30 -23.96 -4.53 -10.71
N TYR A 31 -24.67 -5.25 -9.84
CA TYR A 31 -25.50 -6.39 -10.23
C TYR A 31 -26.92 -5.93 -10.60
N ASN A 32 -27.25 -6.01 -11.88
CA ASN A 32 -28.50 -5.51 -12.45
C ASN A 32 -29.60 -6.58 -12.46
N SER A 33 -29.92 -7.18 -11.34
CA SER A 33 -30.99 -8.21 -11.22
C SER A 33 -32.36 -7.71 -11.67
N LYS A 34 -32.60 -6.40 -11.55
CA LYS A 34 -33.87 -5.75 -11.97
C LYS A 34 -33.92 -5.37 -13.45
N ARG A 35 -32.95 -5.75 -14.26
CA ARG A 35 -32.86 -5.49 -15.70
C ARG A 35 -33.05 -4.02 -16.08
N LYS A 36 -32.55 -3.08 -15.27
CA LYS A 36 -32.60 -1.65 -15.52
C LYS A 36 -31.78 -1.25 -16.75
N PRO A 37 -32.20 -0.24 -17.54
CA PRO A 37 -31.34 0.36 -18.55
C PRO A 37 -30.08 0.96 -17.93
N LEU A 38 -28.95 0.92 -18.65
CA LEU A 38 -27.66 1.46 -18.18
C LEU A 38 -27.79 2.94 -17.76
N ALA A 39 -28.51 3.76 -18.55
CA ALA A 39 -28.74 5.17 -18.23
C ALA A 39 -29.51 5.40 -16.91
N GLN A 40 -30.39 4.46 -16.54
CA GLN A 40 -31.11 4.51 -15.27
C GLN A 40 -30.14 4.18 -14.12
N VAL A 41 -29.31 3.13 -14.26
CA VAL A 41 -28.32 2.76 -13.26
C VAL A 41 -27.31 3.90 -13.06
N LYS A 42 -26.86 4.54 -14.14
CA LYS A 42 -25.98 5.73 -14.04
C LYS A 42 -26.59 6.84 -13.18
N ARG A 43 -27.87 7.16 -13.40
CA ARG A 43 -28.55 8.20 -12.59
C ARG A 43 -28.73 7.79 -11.13
N GLU A 44 -29.09 6.53 -10.87
CA GLU A 44 -29.32 6.03 -9.51
C GLU A 44 -28.02 5.92 -8.70
N THR A 45 -26.91 5.58 -9.33
CA THR A 45 -25.60 5.45 -8.68
C THR A 45 -24.83 6.76 -8.58
N GLY A 46 -25.16 7.75 -9.42
CA GLY A 46 -24.42 9.01 -9.51
C GLY A 46 -22.99 8.86 -10.07
N CYS A 47 -22.67 7.70 -10.70
CA CYS A 47 -21.32 7.50 -11.25
C CYS A 47 -21.07 8.41 -12.45
N SER A 48 -19.83 8.90 -12.60
CA SER A 48 -19.42 9.73 -13.74
C SER A 48 -19.40 8.92 -15.04
N HIS A 49 -18.94 7.66 -14.96
CA HIS A 49 -18.82 6.75 -16.09
C HIS A 49 -19.44 5.40 -15.75
N ILE A 50 -20.06 4.78 -16.74
CA ILE A 50 -20.62 3.43 -16.61
C ILE A 50 -20.49 2.69 -17.94
N ILE A 51 -20.14 1.41 -17.90
CA ILE A 51 -20.09 0.52 -19.05
C ILE A 51 -20.75 -0.82 -18.73
N ASN A 52 -21.10 -1.59 -19.76
CA ASN A 52 -21.56 -2.96 -19.56
C ASN A 52 -20.46 -3.82 -18.93
N GLY A 53 -20.87 -4.85 -18.18
CA GLY A 53 -19.98 -5.82 -17.57
C GLY A 53 -19.57 -6.93 -18.53
N TYR A 54 -19.30 -8.12 -17.96
CA TYR A 54 -18.84 -9.28 -18.70
C TYR A 54 -19.99 -10.12 -19.25
N LEU A 55 -19.65 -11.22 -19.91
CA LEU A 55 -20.56 -12.15 -20.58
C LEU A 55 -21.69 -12.66 -19.67
N PHE A 56 -22.80 -13.03 -20.27
CA PHE A 56 -23.94 -13.65 -19.59
C PHE A 56 -24.68 -14.66 -20.48
N ASN A 57 -25.40 -15.56 -19.84
CA ASN A 57 -26.18 -16.61 -20.53
C ASN A 57 -27.62 -16.17 -20.87
N GLY A 58 -28.35 -17.03 -21.56
CA GLY A 58 -29.73 -16.79 -21.94
C GLY A 58 -30.71 -16.60 -20.77
N SER A 59 -30.36 -17.06 -19.58
CA SER A 59 -31.12 -16.86 -18.33
C SER A 59 -30.79 -15.56 -17.61
N PHE A 60 -30.03 -14.66 -18.24
CA PHE A 60 -29.62 -13.39 -17.68
C PHE A 60 -28.68 -13.53 -16.45
N GLN A 61 -27.93 -14.62 -16.38
CA GLN A 61 -26.93 -14.83 -15.32
C GLN A 61 -25.55 -14.53 -15.86
N PRO A 62 -24.68 -13.84 -15.06
CA PRO A 62 -23.29 -13.61 -15.43
C PRO A 62 -22.57 -14.94 -15.68
N VAL A 63 -21.70 -14.98 -16.68
CA VAL A 63 -20.74 -16.06 -16.95
C VAL A 63 -19.38 -15.65 -16.41
N GLY A 64 -18.58 -16.62 -15.94
CA GLY A 64 -17.34 -16.35 -15.23
C GLY A 64 -17.56 -16.05 -13.74
N TRP A 65 -16.48 -15.72 -13.04
CA TRP A 65 -16.58 -15.32 -11.64
C TRP A 65 -17.18 -13.93 -11.50
N THR A 66 -18.22 -13.84 -10.72
CA THR A 66 -18.84 -12.58 -10.32
C THR A 66 -19.04 -12.62 -8.81
N VAL A 67 -18.32 -11.77 -8.10
CA VAL A 67 -18.44 -11.57 -6.66
C VAL A 67 -18.80 -10.12 -6.41
N ILE A 68 -19.79 -9.86 -5.56
CA ILE A 68 -20.22 -8.50 -5.20
C ILE A 68 -20.31 -8.42 -3.68
N ASP A 69 -19.51 -7.55 -3.09
CA ASP A 69 -19.43 -7.35 -1.64
C ASP A 69 -19.23 -8.68 -0.87
N GLY A 70 -18.31 -9.51 -1.40
CA GLY A 70 -17.99 -10.82 -0.84
C GLY A 70 -19.02 -11.92 -1.17
N LYS A 71 -20.18 -11.59 -1.75
CA LYS A 71 -21.20 -12.57 -2.15
C LYS A 71 -20.94 -13.08 -3.56
N ILE A 72 -20.81 -14.39 -3.72
CA ILE A 72 -20.66 -15.04 -5.02
C ILE A 72 -22.02 -15.03 -5.75
N ILE A 73 -22.07 -14.35 -6.90
CA ILE A 73 -23.24 -14.31 -7.80
C ILE A 73 -23.13 -15.39 -8.86
N SER A 74 -21.91 -15.60 -9.42
CA SER A 74 -21.62 -16.65 -10.39
C SER A 74 -20.24 -17.25 -10.11
N ARG A 75 -20.10 -18.54 -10.35
CA ARG A 75 -18.86 -19.31 -10.13
C ARG A 75 -18.60 -20.17 -11.36
N ASP A 76 -17.97 -19.59 -12.36
CA ASP A 76 -17.56 -20.29 -13.56
C ASP A 76 -16.06 -20.08 -13.79
N ALA A 77 -15.34 -21.15 -14.09
CA ALA A 77 -13.87 -21.13 -14.24
C ALA A 77 -13.38 -20.64 -15.61
N TYR A 78 -14.29 -20.13 -16.47
CA TYR A 78 -13.95 -19.77 -17.85
C TYR A 78 -12.84 -18.71 -17.98
N GLN A 79 -12.73 -17.75 -17.05
CA GLN A 79 -11.67 -16.76 -17.03
C GLN A 79 -11.13 -16.51 -15.61
N ASP A 80 -9.82 -16.54 -15.48
CA ASP A 80 -9.12 -16.32 -14.20
C ASP A 80 -8.91 -14.85 -13.91
N TRP A 81 -8.85 -14.01 -14.95
CA TRP A 81 -8.63 -12.58 -14.85
C TRP A 81 -9.93 -11.81 -14.74
N GLY A 82 -9.88 -10.68 -14.10
CA GLY A 82 -11.02 -9.79 -13.98
C GLY A 82 -10.65 -8.42 -13.44
N ILE A 83 -11.67 -7.62 -13.23
CA ILE A 83 -11.57 -6.33 -12.53
C ILE A 83 -12.05 -6.52 -11.10
N SER A 84 -11.28 -6.03 -10.15
CA SER A 84 -11.63 -5.93 -8.74
C SER A 84 -11.61 -4.46 -8.32
N ALA A 85 -12.59 -4.06 -7.50
CA ALA A 85 -12.48 -2.86 -6.70
C ALA A 85 -11.83 -3.25 -5.38
N GLY A 86 -10.61 -2.75 -5.11
CA GLY A 86 -9.91 -2.99 -3.85
C GLY A 86 -10.62 -2.38 -2.65
N SER A 87 -10.10 -2.58 -1.44
CA SER A 87 -10.61 -1.94 -0.21
C SER A 87 -10.54 -0.41 -0.27
N ASP A 88 -9.64 0.14 -1.10
CA ASP A 88 -9.55 1.56 -1.43
C ASP A 88 -10.53 2.00 -2.53
N GLY A 89 -11.37 1.08 -3.01
CA GLY A 89 -12.35 1.31 -4.09
C GLY A 89 -11.74 1.44 -5.48
N LYS A 90 -10.40 1.47 -5.64
CA LYS A 90 -9.78 1.67 -6.96
C LYS A 90 -9.82 0.39 -7.80
N PRO A 91 -10.13 0.50 -9.12
CA PRO A 91 -10.19 -0.67 -9.98
C PRO A 91 -8.80 -1.21 -10.32
N ARG A 92 -8.64 -2.53 -10.21
CA ARG A 92 -7.41 -3.24 -10.58
C ARG A 92 -7.70 -4.45 -11.45
N MET A 93 -6.80 -4.75 -12.38
CA MET A 93 -6.84 -5.99 -13.14
C MET A 93 -6.08 -7.08 -12.36
N LEU A 94 -6.81 -8.04 -11.80
CA LEU A 94 -6.29 -9.05 -10.90
C LEU A 94 -6.80 -10.46 -11.25
N THR A 95 -6.19 -11.46 -10.61
CA THR A 95 -6.67 -12.84 -10.51
C THR A 95 -7.25 -13.15 -9.13
N ASP A 96 -7.04 -12.25 -8.15
CA ASP A 96 -7.58 -12.38 -6.80
C ASP A 96 -9.07 -12.00 -6.79
N ARG A 97 -9.89 -12.86 -6.21
CA ARG A 97 -11.35 -12.80 -6.17
C ARG A 97 -11.90 -12.32 -4.83
N GLY A 98 -11.07 -11.75 -3.99
CA GLY A 98 -11.49 -11.14 -2.74
C GLY A 98 -12.32 -9.85 -2.94
N GLY A 99 -13.30 -9.61 -2.07
CA GLY A 99 -14.15 -8.42 -2.13
C GLY A 99 -15.16 -8.47 -3.28
N SER A 100 -15.14 -7.48 -4.17
CA SER A 100 -15.95 -7.47 -5.41
C SER A 100 -15.06 -7.75 -6.62
N PHE A 101 -15.48 -8.71 -7.45
CA PHE A 101 -14.73 -9.18 -8.61
C PHE A 101 -15.66 -9.48 -9.79
N LEU A 102 -15.29 -9.07 -10.99
CA LEU A 102 -15.96 -9.41 -12.24
C LEU A 102 -14.95 -9.95 -13.25
N SER A 103 -15.17 -11.16 -13.75
CA SER A 103 -14.36 -11.75 -14.82
C SER A 103 -14.28 -10.87 -16.06
N GLY A 104 -13.18 -11.01 -16.81
CA GLY A 104 -12.97 -10.40 -18.10
C GLY A 104 -11.83 -11.11 -18.85
N VAL A 105 -11.74 -10.91 -20.17
CA VAL A 105 -10.64 -11.47 -20.97
C VAL A 105 -9.45 -10.53 -20.89
N PRO A 106 -8.28 -10.98 -20.35
CA PRO A 106 -7.10 -10.16 -20.33
C PRO A 106 -6.56 -9.96 -21.76
N LEU A 107 -6.35 -8.69 -22.12
CA LEU A 107 -5.84 -8.28 -23.42
C LEU A 107 -4.38 -7.89 -23.35
N LEU A 108 -4.02 -7.07 -22.35
CA LEU A 108 -2.68 -6.54 -22.14
C LEU A 108 -2.24 -6.80 -20.69
N LYS A 109 -0.95 -7.03 -20.51
CA LYS A 109 -0.30 -7.02 -19.20
C LYS A 109 1.11 -6.48 -19.32
N ASN A 110 1.42 -5.45 -18.53
CA ASN A 110 2.72 -4.75 -18.53
C ASN A 110 3.16 -4.32 -19.95
N GLY A 111 2.23 -3.78 -20.75
CA GLY A 111 2.49 -3.33 -22.12
C GLY A 111 2.56 -4.44 -23.18
N ALA A 112 2.42 -5.72 -22.80
CA ALA A 112 2.48 -6.85 -23.72
C ALA A 112 1.09 -7.40 -24.05
N LYS A 113 0.86 -7.78 -25.32
CA LYS A 113 -0.36 -8.48 -25.75
C LYS A 113 -0.40 -9.89 -25.17
N LEU A 114 -1.52 -10.26 -24.56
CA LEU A 114 -1.76 -11.60 -24.05
C LEU A 114 -2.48 -12.46 -25.11
N LYS A 115 -1.97 -13.66 -25.33
CA LYS A 115 -2.65 -14.70 -26.13
C LYS A 115 -3.54 -15.52 -25.21
N ARG A 116 -4.79 -15.75 -25.63
CA ARG A 116 -5.76 -16.61 -24.90
C ARG A 116 -6.55 -17.44 -25.89
N ASN A 117 -6.77 -18.69 -25.55
CA ASN A 117 -7.74 -19.53 -26.26
C ASN A 117 -9.14 -19.13 -25.79
N LEU A 118 -9.95 -18.66 -26.72
CA LEU A 118 -11.32 -18.24 -26.49
C LEU A 118 -12.25 -19.13 -27.28
N THR A 119 -13.47 -19.31 -26.78
CA THR A 119 -14.53 -19.96 -27.56
C THR A 119 -14.85 -19.16 -28.81
N PRO A 120 -15.27 -19.78 -29.93
CA PRO A 120 -15.48 -19.10 -31.22
C PRO A 120 -16.45 -17.91 -31.14
N ASP A 121 -17.45 -17.96 -30.28
CA ASP A 121 -18.44 -16.89 -30.07
C ASP A 121 -17.83 -15.66 -29.40
N VAL A 122 -16.85 -15.85 -28.50
CA VAL A 122 -16.10 -14.75 -27.84
C VAL A 122 -14.96 -14.23 -28.72
N ALA A 123 -14.32 -15.11 -29.49
CA ALA A 123 -13.19 -14.79 -30.36
C ALA A 123 -13.59 -14.00 -31.61
N ARG A 124 -14.83 -14.18 -32.10
CA ARG A 124 -15.32 -13.56 -33.35
C ARG A 124 -15.18 -12.03 -33.34
N PRO A 125 -14.99 -11.39 -34.52
CA PRO A 125 -15.09 -9.95 -34.62
C PRO A 125 -16.44 -9.43 -34.14
N ALA A 126 -16.46 -8.38 -33.34
CA ALA A 126 -17.67 -7.79 -32.77
C ALA A 126 -17.44 -6.34 -32.33
N GLU A 127 -18.49 -5.62 -31.99
CA GLU A 127 -18.41 -4.40 -31.19
C GLU A 127 -17.69 -4.69 -29.86
N ARG A 128 -16.95 -3.74 -29.30
CA ARG A 128 -16.03 -3.99 -28.17
C ARG A 128 -16.24 -3.04 -27.01
N THR A 129 -16.13 -3.60 -25.81
CA THR A 129 -16.03 -2.85 -24.55
C THR A 129 -14.75 -3.28 -23.83
N ALA A 130 -14.01 -2.33 -23.30
CA ALA A 130 -12.79 -2.59 -22.53
C ALA A 130 -12.57 -1.60 -21.39
N VAL A 131 -11.80 -2.06 -20.42
CA VAL A 131 -11.13 -1.23 -19.40
C VAL A 131 -9.63 -1.36 -19.61
N GLY A 132 -8.92 -0.25 -19.59
CA GLY A 132 -7.46 -0.20 -19.64
C GLY A 132 -6.90 0.56 -18.44
N TRP A 133 -5.63 0.32 -18.14
CA TRP A 133 -4.89 1.04 -17.11
C TRP A 133 -3.66 1.68 -17.73
N MET A 134 -3.48 2.96 -17.43
CA MET A 134 -2.35 3.77 -17.88
C MET A 134 -1.15 3.59 -16.94
N PRO A 135 0.10 3.87 -17.39
CA PRO A 135 1.29 3.80 -16.54
C PRO A 135 1.21 4.68 -15.28
N ASP A 136 0.49 5.80 -15.36
CA ASP A 136 0.28 6.76 -14.25
C ASP A 136 -0.89 6.41 -13.34
N GLY A 137 -1.50 5.22 -13.51
CA GLY A 137 -2.61 4.73 -12.69
C GLY A 137 -4.00 5.21 -13.11
N ARG A 138 -4.11 6.10 -14.12
CA ARG A 138 -5.43 6.47 -14.69
C ARG A 138 -6.08 5.27 -15.36
N VAL A 139 -7.41 5.31 -15.38
CA VAL A 139 -8.25 4.29 -16.00
C VAL A 139 -8.74 4.80 -17.34
N LEU A 140 -8.65 3.94 -18.35
CA LEU A 140 -9.28 4.13 -19.65
C LEU A 140 -10.53 3.24 -19.72
N ILE A 141 -11.65 3.82 -20.11
CA ILE A 141 -12.82 3.06 -20.52
C ILE A 141 -13.10 3.29 -22.00
N TRP A 142 -13.46 2.22 -22.71
CA TRP A 142 -13.65 2.26 -24.15
C TRP A 142 -14.83 1.38 -24.56
N CYS A 143 -15.73 1.97 -25.34
CA CYS A 143 -16.83 1.30 -26.04
C CYS A 143 -16.77 1.63 -27.51
N ASP A 144 -16.75 0.63 -28.41
CA ASP A 144 -16.64 0.82 -29.84
C ASP A 144 -17.70 0.01 -30.58
N LYS A 145 -18.49 0.69 -31.39
CA LYS A 145 -19.51 0.08 -32.26
C LYS A 145 -18.94 -0.46 -33.59
N MET A 146 -17.68 -0.24 -33.87
CA MET A 146 -16.99 -0.90 -34.97
C MET A 146 -16.79 -2.38 -34.68
N ILE A 147 -16.90 -3.19 -35.73
CA ILE A 147 -16.61 -4.62 -35.64
C ILE A 147 -15.08 -4.79 -35.64
N LEU A 148 -14.53 -5.25 -34.53
CA LEU A 148 -13.10 -5.37 -34.31
C LEU A 148 -12.73 -6.79 -33.89
N THR A 149 -11.59 -7.28 -34.38
CA THR A 149 -10.96 -8.48 -33.82
C THR A 149 -10.36 -8.17 -32.46
N ARG A 150 -9.99 -9.22 -31.71
CA ARG A 150 -9.28 -9.07 -30.44
C ARG A 150 -7.93 -8.40 -30.63
N GLU A 151 -7.20 -8.76 -31.65
CA GLU A 151 -5.89 -8.20 -31.99
C GLU A 151 -5.98 -6.69 -32.28
N GLN A 152 -6.98 -6.28 -33.06
CA GLN A 152 -7.27 -4.86 -33.30
C GLN A 152 -7.63 -4.12 -32.01
N GLN A 153 -8.37 -4.77 -31.09
CA GLN A 153 -8.67 -4.20 -29.79
C GLN A 153 -7.40 -4.02 -28.93
N GLN A 154 -6.50 -5.02 -28.93
CA GLN A 154 -5.21 -4.91 -28.25
C GLN A 154 -4.35 -3.77 -28.84
N ASP A 155 -4.28 -3.66 -30.17
CA ASP A 155 -3.54 -2.59 -30.84
C ASP A 155 -4.08 -1.20 -30.48
N LYS A 156 -5.41 -1.05 -30.44
CA LYS A 156 -6.02 0.21 -30.04
C LYS A 156 -5.72 0.57 -28.58
N LEU A 157 -5.76 -0.38 -27.64
CA LEU A 157 -5.42 -0.10 -26.25
C LEU A 157 -3.95 0.29 -26.08
N LEU A 158 -3.03 -0.38 -26.79
CA LEU A 158 -1.60 0.00 -26.81
C LEU A 158 -1.40 1.39 -27.41
N ALA A 159 -2.04 1.70 -28.54
CA ALA A 159 -1.96 3.01 -29.17
C ALA A 159 -2.53 4.14 -28.29
N LEU A 160 -3.48 3.82 -27.41
CA LEU A 160 -4.03 4.72 -26.40
C LEU A 160 -3.14 4.84 -25.13
N GLY A 161 -2.03 4.09 -25.07
CA GLY A 161 -1.05 4.15 -23.98
C GLY A 161 -1.33 3.23 -22.80
N CYS A 162 -2.26 2.27 -22.93
CA CYS A 162 -2.53 1.32 -21.85
C CYS A 162 -1.38 0.32 -21.67
N VAL A 163 -1.04 0.03 -20.41
CA VAL A 163 -0.10 -1.05 -20.05
C VAL A 163 -0.84 -2.33 -19.65
N ASP A 164 -2.01 -2.23 -19.04
CA ASP A 164 -2.90 -3.34 -18.76
C ASP A 164 -4.24 -3.13 -19.48
N GLY A 165 -4.92 -4.21 -19.84
CA GLY A 165 -6.20 -4.11 -20.55
C GLY A 165 -7.05 -5.35 -20.41
N LEU A 166 -8.36 -5.15 -20.22
CA LEU A 166 -9.36 -6.19 -20.01
C LEU A 166 -10.53 -5.99 -20.95
N MET A 167 -10.89 -7.02 -21.74
CA MET A 167 -12.10 -7.03 -22.56
C MET A 167 -13.29 -7.47 -21.71
N LEU A 168 -14.40 -6.78 -21.89
CA LEU A 168 -15.71 -7.10 -21.36
C LEU A 168 -16.62 -7.67 -22.45
N ASP A 169 -17.93 -7.80 -22.17
CA ASP A 169 -18.88 -8.26 -23.18
C ASP A 169 -18.97 -7.28 -24.36
N GLY A 170 -19.12 -7.84 -25.55
CA GLY A 170 -19.13 -7.12 -26.79
C GLY A 170 -20.45 -7.28 -27.58
N GLY A 171 -20.43 -6.97 -28.88
CA GLY A 171 -21.56 -7.06 -29.77
C GLY A 171 -22.72 -6.22 -29.27
N GLY A 172 -23.93 -6.77 -29.33
CA GLY A 172 -25.13 -6.06 -28.88
C GLY A 172 -25.14 -5.61 -27.42
N SER A 173 -24.21 -6.07 -26.58
CA SER A 173 -24.08 -5.62 -25.19
C SER A 173 -23.23 -4.34 -25.05
N THR A 174 -22.45 -3.95 -26.07
CA THR A 174 -21.57 -2.79 -26.05
C THR A 174 -22.36 -1.52 -25.82
N GLN A 175 -22.20 -0.94 -24.63
CA GLN A 175 -22.87 0.29 -24.21
C GLN A 175 -22.06 1.00 -23.09
N GLY A 176 -22.19 2.32 -23.04
CA GLY A 176 -21.52 3.12 -22.02
C GLY A 176 -22.15 4.51 -21.86
N GLY A 177 -22.07 5.03 -20.64
CA GLY A 177 -22.46 6.39 -20.30
C GLY A 177 -21.26 7.15 -19.76
N PHE A 178 -20.84 8.19 -20.47
CA PHE A 178 -19.70 9.04 -20.18
C PHE A 178 -20.19 10.43 -19.71
N PRO A 179 -19.37 11.31 -19.18
CA PRO A 179 -19.80 12.64 -18.72
C PRO A 179 -20.51 13.45 -19.80
N ALA A 180 -19.93 13.51 -21.01
CA ALA A 180 -20.45 14.33 -22.11
C ALA A 180 -21.12 13.53 -23.25
N SER A 181 -21.22 12.19 -23.14
CA SER A 181 -21.64 11.35 -24.26
C SER A 181 -22.12 9.97 -23.81
N LYS A 182 -22.62 9.18 -24.75
CA LYS A 182 -23.09 7.81 -24.49
C LYS A 182 -22.94 6.93 -25.73
N VAL A 183 -22.70 5.64 -25.51
CA VAL A 183 -22.86 4.56 -26.46
C VAL A 183 -24.11 3.78 -26.06
N VAL A 184 -25.07 3.64 -26.93
CA VAL A 184 -26.42 3.12 -26.60
C VAL A 184 -26.59 1.69 -27.12
N SER A 185 -27.20 0.85 -26.29
CA SER A 185 -27.75 -0.44 -26.68
C SER A 185 -29.14 -0.65 -26.05
N SER A 186 -30.02 -1.32 -26.74
CA SER A 186 -31.32 -1.76 -26.19
C SER A 186 -31.19 -2.99 -25.29
N ARG A 187 -30.06 -3.71 -25.39
CA ARG A 187 -29.81 -4.93 -24.62
C ARG A 187 -29.63 -4.63 -23.15
N LYS A 188 -30.40 -5.29 -22.30
CA LYS A 188 -30.16 -5.28 -20.85
C LYS A 188 -28.99 -6.21 -20.53
N VAL A 189 -28.18 -5.84 -19.57
CA VAL A 189 -27.00 -6.63 -19.13
C VAL A 189 -27.06 -6.86 -17.62
N PRO A 190 -26.67 -8.06 -17.13
CA PRO A 190 -26.79 -8.39 -15.71
C PRO A 190 -25.72 -7.74 -14.83
N THR A 191 -24.61 -7.32 -15.41
CA THR A 191 -23.52 -6.64 -14.69
C THR A 191 -23.11 -5.38 -15.41
N MET A 192 -22.73 -4.36 -14.64
CA MET A 192 -22.18 -3.09 -15.13
C MET A 192 -21.01 -2.67 -14.26
N LEU A 193 -20.09 -1.93 -14.82
CA LEU A 193 -19.02 -1.28 -14.11
C LEU A 193 -19.32 0.21 -14.00
N CYS A 194 -19.43 0.69 -12.77
CA CYS A 194 -19.62 2.09 -12.43
C CYS A 194 -18.30 2.67 -11.93
N PHE A 195 -17.93 3.86 -12.42
CA PHE A 195 -16.71 4.55 -12.01
C PHE A 195 -17.05 5.99 -11.62
N TRP A 196 -16.34 6.50 -10.62
CA TRP A 196 -16.36 7.89 -10.21
C TRP A 196 -14.99 8.50 -10.52
N ALA A 197 -14.96 9.47 -11.42
CA ALA A 197 -13.75 10.23 -11.69
C ALA A 197 -13.38 11.10 -10.48
N GLU A 198 -12.09 11.30 -10.27
CA GLU A 198 -11.62 12.28 -9.29
C GLU A 198 -12.09 13.68 -9.70
N THR A 199 -12.70 14.41 -8.77
CA THR A 199 -13.04 15.84 -8.86
C THR A 199 -12.09 16.63 -7.97
N GLU A 200 -12.06 17.96 -8.09
CA GLU A 200 -11.27 18.79 -7.16
C GLU A 200 -11.74 18.57 -5.71
N GLU A 201 -13.05 18.43 -5.48
CA GLU A 201 -13.62 18.09 -4.18
C GLU A 201 -13.18 16.67 -3.72
N THR A 202 -13.18 15.67 -4.61
CA THR A 202 -12.69 14.32 -4.27
C THR A 202 -11.17 14.28 -4.16
N LYS A 203 -10.44 15.21 -4.74
CA LYS A 203 -9.00 15.39 -4.48
C LYS A 203 -8.75 16.01 -3.11
N GLU A 204 -9.63 16.88 -2.63
CA GLU A 204 -9.58 17.38 -1.25
C GLU A 204 -10.07 16.32 -0.26
N ASP A 205 -11.12 15.56 -0.57
CA ASP A 205 -11.59 14.40 0.23
C ASP A 205 -10.64 13.19 0.11
N SER A 206 -9.96 12.99 -1.02
CA SER A 206 -8.90 11.97 -1.15
C SER A 206 -7.59 12.42 -0.49
N LYS A 207 -7.47 13.70 -0.12
CA LYS A 207 -6.50 14.20 0.88
C LYS A 207 -6.88 13.83 2.33
N VAL A 208 -8.07 13.31 2.60
CA VAL A 208 -8.27 12.37 3.68
C VAL A 208 -7.73 11.00 3.17
N GLU A 209 -6.43 10.94 2.87
CA GLU A 209 -5.66 9.70 2.93
C GLU A 209 -6.10 9.03 4.23
N THR A 210 -6.69 7.86 4.15
CA THR A 210 -6.74 6.98 5.33
C THR A 210 -5.29 6.83 5.74
N LYS A 211 -4.94 7.61 6.77
CA LYS A 211 -3.56 7.77 7.24
C LYS A 211 -3.01 6.37 7.41
N LYS A 212 -1.95 6.04 6.68
CA LYS A 212 -1.34 4.72 6.82
C LYS A 212 -1.00 4.50 8.27
N LYS A 213 -1.19 3.30 8.76
CA LYS A 213 -1.03 2.96 10.17
C LYS A 213 -0.03 1.83 10.34
N VAL A 214 0.92 2.01 11.23
CA VAL A 214 1.90 1.00 11.63
C VAL A 214 1.75 0.71 13.12
N CYS A 215 1.78 -0.57 13.48
CA CYS A 215 1.93 -0.95 14.88
C CYS A 215 3.39 -1.33 15.14
N LEU A 216 4.05 -0.61 16.03
CA LEU A 216 5.40 -0.90 16.51
C LEU A 216 5.32 -1.68 17.82
N ASP A 217 6.01 -2.80 17.87
CA ASP A 217 6.09 -3.68 19.02
C ASP A 217 7.52 -3.71 19.54
N ALA A 218 7.80 -2.95 20.59
CA ALA A 218 9.08 -3.02 21.29
C ALA A 218 9.18 -4.33 22.08
N GLY A 219 10.08 -5.25 21.66
CA GLY A 219 10.24 -6.57 22.24
C GLY A 219 10.54 -6.54 23.73
N HIS A 220 10.13 -7.61 24.43
CA HIS A 220 10.36 -7.81 25.86
C HIS A 220 9.89 -6.67 26.77
N SER A 221 10.43 -6.59 27.98
CA SER A 221 10.19 -5.56 28.99
C SER A 221 11.25 -5.64 30.09
N ALA A 222 11.24 -4.73 31.04
CA ALA A 222 12.20 -4.69 32.14
C ALA A 222 12.11 -5.91 33.09
N SER A 223 10.98 -6.64 33.10
CA SER A 223 10.86 -7.91 33.84
C SER A 223 11.67 -9.04 33.23
N ASN A 224 12.00 -8.96 31.94
CA ASN A 224 12.87 -9.92 31.27
C ASN A 224 14.35 -9.66 31.62
N LYS A 225 14.90 -10.49 32.49
CA LYS A 225 16.28 -10.36 32.98
C LYS A 225 17.33 -11.11 32.16
N VAL A 226 16.91 -11.90 31.15
CA VAL A 226 17.79 -12.81 30.41
C VAL A 226 18.23 -12.24 29.07
N ASN A 227 17.43 -11.41 28.41
CA ASN A 227 17.74 -10.84 27.11
C ASN A 227 18.64 -9.60 27.25
N LYS A 228 19.92 -9.87 27.46
CA LYS A 228 20.95 -8.86 27.65
C LYS A 228 22.31 -9.36 27.17
N SER A 229 23.28 -8.47 27.01
CA SER A 229 24.65 -8.86 26.74
C SER A 229 25.25 -9.64 27.94
N PRO A 230 26.20 -10.55 27.71
CA PRO A 230 26.87 -11.34 28.76
C PRO A 230 27.51 -10.48 29.84
N ASP A 231 28.04 -9.32 29.52
CA ASP A 231 28.61 -8.34 30.45
C ASP A 231 27.56 -7.48 31.18
N GLY A 232 26.28 -7.63 30.85
CA GLY A 232 25.18 -6.89 31.45
C GLY A 232 25.12 -5.39 31.12
N THR A 233 25.84 -4.93 30.09
CA THR A 233 25.90 -3.51 29.70
C THR A 233 24.90 -3.11 28.63
N TYR A 234 24.19 -4.06 28.07
CA TYR A 234 23.12 -3.89 27.06
C TYR A 234 21.90 -4.70 27.44
N PHE A 235 20.72 -4.11 27.33
CA PHE A 235 19.41 -4.75 27.54
C PHE A 235 18.55 -4.63 26.29
N GLU A 236 18.05 -5.75 25.79
CA GLU A 236 17.25 -5.80 24.57
C GLU A 236 15.98 -4.96 24.68
N HIS A 237 15.27 -5.02 25.82
CA HIS A 237 14.03 -4.27 26.01
C HIS A 237 14.21 -2.74 25.99
N GLU A 238 15.37 -2.23 26.42
CA GLU A 238 15.70 -0.81 26.36
C GLU A 238 16.01 -0.39 24.92
N PHE A 239 16.81 -1.19 24.23
CA PHE A 239 17.12 -0.99 22.82
C PHE A 239 15.84 -1.01 21.95
N ALA A 240 14.99 -2.02 22.13
CA ALA A 240 13.74 -2.15 21.36
C ALA A 240 12.82 -0.95 21.58
N LEU A 241 12.72 -0.44 22.80
CA LEU A 241 11.93 0.76 23.12
C LEU A 241 12.52 2.02 22.49
N ASP A 242 13.84 2.19 22.51
CA ASP A 242 14.52 3.32 21.87
C ASP A 242 14.36 3.30 20.34
N MET A 243 14.54 2.13 19.72
CA MET A 243 14.31 1.96 18.27
C MET A 243 12.85 2.24 17.89
N ALA A 244 11.88 1.76 18.67
CA ALA A 244 10.47 2.04 18.42
C ALA A 244 10.19 3.55 18.42
N LYS A 245 10.72 4.31 19.41
CA LYS A 245 10.57 5.76 19.48
C LYS A 245 11.17 6.48 18.28
N ARG A 246 12.36 6.07 17.83
CA ARG A 246 13.05 6.66 16.68
C ARG A 246 12.29 6.38 15.38
N ILE A 247 11.92 5.12 15.13
CA ILE A 247 11.14 4.72 13.95
C ILE A 247 9.81 5.45 13.93
N LYS A 248 9.11 5.54 15.08
CA LYS A 248 7.86 6.31 15.23
C LYS A 248 8.03 7.75 14.80
N ALA A 249 9.06 8.45 15.26
CA ALA A 249 9.30 9.84 14.92
C ALA A 249 9.45 10.03 13.39
N HIS A 250 10.17 9.11 12.72
CA HIS A 250 10.29 9.14 11.27
C HIS A 250 8.96 8.85 10.56
N LEU A 251 8.20 7.86 11.01
CA LEU A 251 6.91 7.49 10.40
C LEU A 251 5.87 8.60 10.55
N GLU A 252 5.72 9.16 11.76
CA GLU A 252 4.77 10.25 12.04
C GLU A 252 5.09 11.52 11.28
N ARG A 253 6.38 11.89 11.16
CA ARG A 253 6.82 12.99 10.30
C ARG A 253 6.39 12.81 8.85
N ASN A 254 6.36 11.58 8.36
CA ASN A 254 5.92 11.26 7.00
C ASN A 254 4.39 11.03 6.88
N GLY A 255 3.63 11.34 7.93
CA GLY A 255 2.18 11.31 7.91
C GLY A 255 1.56 9.93 8.24
N VAL A 256 2.36 8.94 8.66
CA VAL A 256 1.89 7.63 9.09
C VAL A 256 1.43 7.69 10.56
N GLU A 257 0.27 7.11 10.86
CA GLU A 257 -0.19 6.92 12.23
C GLU A 257 0.55 5.75 12.86
N VAL A 258 1.07 5.93 14.08
CA VAL A 258 1.79 4.87 14.79
C VAL A 258 1.07 4.49 16.08
N VAL A 259 0.83 3.19 16.22
CA VAL A 259 0.36 2.56 17.46
C VAL A 259 1.50 1.78 18.06
N GLU A 260 1.74 1.90 19.34
CA GLU A 260 2.78 1.16 20.05
C GLU A 260 2.14 0.17 21.00
N THR A 261 2.68 -1.05 21.05
CA THR A 261 2.20 -2.06 22.01
C THR A 261 2.66 -1.77 23.44
N ARG A 262 3.77 -1.02 23.58
CA ARG A 262 4.45 -0.78 24.87
C ARG A 262 5.11 0.60 24.92
N PRO A 263 4.35 1.71 24.81
CA PRO A 263 4.91 3.07 24.67
C PRO A 263 5.70 3.57 25.90
N ASP A 264 5.31 3.13 27.08
CA ASP A 264 5.90 3.50 28.39
C ASP A 264 6.95 2.51 28.90
N GLY A 265 7.18 1.42 28.16
CA GLY A 265 8.14 0.38 28.54
C GLY A 265 7.62 -0.63 29.55
N GLY A 266 6.33 -0.57 29.93
CA GLY A 266 5.69 -1.51 30.85
C GLY A 266 5.63 -2.95 30.36
N ASP A 267 5.24 -3.87 31.24
CA ASP A 267 5.07 -5.29 30.88
C ASP A 267 3.79 -5.49 30.08
N VAL A 268 3.91 -6.08 28.90
CA VAL A 268 2.80 -6.41 28.02
C VAL A 268 2.98 -7.84 27.53
N SER A 269 1.99 -8.70 27.78
CA SER A 269 2.02 -10.09 27.35
C SER A 269 1.96 -10.21 25.81
N LEU A 270 2.42 -11.33 25.24
CA LEU A 270 2.37 -11.59 23.79
C LEU A 270 0.94 -11.50 23.25
N GLY A 271 -0.05 -12.05 24.01
CA GLY A 271 -1.46 -11.99 23.63
C GLY A 271 -1.99 -10.55 23.61
N GLU A 272 -1.60 -9.72 24.59
CA GLU A 272 -2.01 -8.32 24.65
C GLU A 272 -1.38 -7.49 23.54
N ARG A 273 -0.11 -7.71 23.16
CA ARG A 273 0.54 -7.08 21.99
C ARG A 273 -0.26 -7.33 20.72
N CYS A 274 -0.66 -8.59 20.48
CA CYS A 274 -1.51 -8.94 19.35
C CYS A 274 -2.90 -8.30 19.44
N ARG A 275 -3.51 -8.23 20.65
CA ARG A 275 -4.82 -7.60 20.86
C ARG A 275 -4.78 -6.10 20.53
N ILE A 276 -3.75 -5.39 20.99
CA ILE A 276 -3.54 -3.96 20.69
C ILE A 276 -3.42 -3.76 19.18
N SER A 277 -2.54 -4.54 18.53
CA SER A 277 -2.35 -4.46 17.09
C SER A 277 -3.65 -4.76 16.32
N ASN A 278 -4.32 -5.86 16.63
CA ASN A 278 -5.53 -6.29 15.92
C ASN A 278 -6.70 -5.31 16.10
N ALA A 279 -6.80 -4.68 17.27
CA ALA A 279 -7.79 -3.62 17.51
C ALA A 279 -7.50 -2.35 16.69
N ALA A 280 -6.24 -1.99 16.54
CA ALA A 280 -5.81 -0.82 15.78
C ALA A 280 -5.91 -1.01 14.25
N LYS A 281 -5.94 -2.27 13.77
CA LYS A 281 -6.00 -2.64 12.35
C LYS A 281 -4.93 -1.93 11.52
N PRO A 282 -3.62 -2.09 11.83
CA PRO A 282 -2.57 -1.42 11.09
C PRO A 282 -2.37 -2.03 9.69
N ASP A 283 -1.77 -1.26 8.78
CA ASP A 283 -1.33 -1.76 7.47
C ASP A 283 -0.08 -2.67 7.60
N LEU A 284 0.71 -2.50 8.68
CA LEU A 284 1.89 -3.30 8.99
C LEU A 284 2.13 -3.37 10.50
N PHE A 285 2.48 -4.55 10.99
CA PHE A 285 3.00 -4.78 12.35
C PHE A 285 4.51 -5.04 12.28
N VAL A 286 5.29 -4.34 13.12
CA VAL A 286 6.75 -4.46 13.17
C VAL A 286 7.19 -4.68 14.60
N SER A 287 7.72 -5.86 14.90
CA SER A 287 8.30 -6.22 16.21
C SER A 287 9.82 -6.04 16.17
N LEU A 288 10.38 -5.41 17.20
CA LEU A 288 11.77 -4.97 17.25
C LEU A 288 12.52 -5.71 18.35
N HIS A 289 13.61 -6.39 17.95
CA HIS A 289 14.37 -7.30 18.81
C HIS A 289 15.88 -7.20 18.56
N SER A 290 16.66 -7.85 19.41
CA SER A 290 18.01 -8.27 19.14
C SER A 290 18.21 -9.72 19.52
N ASN A 291 18.86 -10.47 18.66
CA ASN A 291 18.99 -11.94 18.71
C ASN A 291 20.04 -12.39 19.76
N ALA A 292 20.01 -13.66 20.08
CA ALA A 292 21.01 -14.33 20.89
C ALA A 292 21.55 -15.59 20.19
N THR A 293 22.84 -15.82 20.32
CA THR A 293 23.43 -17.11 19.97
C THR A 293 22.99 -18.16 21.01
N GLY A 294 22.58 -19.33 20.54
CA GLY A 294 22.25 -20.44 21.47
C GLY A 294 23.44 -20.82 22.37
N THR A 295 23.14 -21.22 23.60
CA THR A 295 24.13 -21.52 24.66
C THR A 295 25.23 -22.52 24.26
N LEU A 296 24.91 -23.44 23.32
CA LEU A 296 25.89 -24.40 22.77
C LEU A 296 26.90 -23.78 21.79
N SER A 297 26.66 -22.53 21.37
CA SER A 297 27.51 -21.82 20.40
C SER A 297 28.15 -20.56 20.98
N THR A 298 28.11 -20.37 22.30
CA THR A 298 28.81 -19.31 23.02
C THR A 298 30.05 -19.86 23.74
N GLY A 299 31.05 -19.01 23.95
CA GLY A 299 32.18 -19.31 24.82
C GLY A 299 31.77 -19.39 26.30
N SER A 300 32.71 -19.76 27.17
CA SER A 300 32.50 -19.83 28.63
C SER A 300 32.15 -18.47 29.25
N ASP A 301 32.48 -17.38 28.56
CA ASP A 301 32.13 -15.98 28.93
C ASP A 301 30.76 -15.55 28.38
N GLY A 302 30.00 -16.44 27.74
CA GLY A 302 28.66 -16.19 27.17
C GLY A 302 28.65 -15.47 25.83
N TRP A 303 29.80 -15.04 25.31
CA TRP A 303 29.90 -14.39 24.00
C TRP A 303 29.97 -15.40 22.85
N GLY A 304 29.29 -15.09 21.74
CA GLY A 304 29.23 -15.90 20.51
C GLY A 304 29.70 -15.12 19.30
N ASN A 305 29.87 -15.85 18.18
CA ASN A 305 30.36 -15.30 16.91
C ASN A 305 29.23 -15.01 15.92
N ALA A 306 27.97 -15.39 16.21
CA ALA A 306 26.83 -15.06 15.36
C ALA A 306 26.59 -13.55 15.43
N ARG A 307 26.39 -12.92 14.26
CA ARG A 307 26.20 -11.48 14.14
C ARG A 307 25.34 -11.10 12.94
N GLY A 308 24.82 -9.90 12.96
CA GLY A 308 24.19 -9.25 11.83
C GLY A 308 22.68 -9.21 11.91
N TRP A 309 22.13 -8.31 11.11
CA TRP A 309 20.70 -8.06 10.97
C TRP A 309 19.99 -9.21 10.26
N GLU A 310 18.79 -9.58 10.74
CA GLU A 310 17.87 -10.51 10.07
C GLU A 310 16.41 -10.19 10.39
N CYS A 311 15.48 -10.72 9.62
CA CYS A 311 14.06 -10.47 9.76
C CYS A 311 13.27 -11.78 9.69
N TYR A 312 12.29 -11.92 10.56
CA TYR A 312 11.40 -13.06 10.61
C TYR A 312 10.00 -12.71 10.14
N VAL A 313 9.40 -13.62 9.38
CA VAL A 313 8.03 -13.54 8.89
C VAL A 313 7.31 -14.86 9.13
N TYR A 314 5.97 -14.86 9.18
CA TYR A 314 5.22 -16.10 9.30
C TYR A 314 5.46 -17.07 8.12
N GLY A 315 5.64 -16.53 6.91
CA GLY A 315 5.89 -17.31 5.69
C GLY A 315 6.48 -16.43 4.58
N LEU A 316 7.27 -17.03 3.69
CA LEU A 316 8.04 -16.37 2.63
C LEU A 316 7.17 -16.02 1.40
N SER A 317 5.98 -15.45 1.62
CA SER A 317 5.08 -15.00 0.55
C SER A 317 4.14 -13.90 1.01
N GLY A 318 3.49 -13.23 0.03
CA GLY A 318 2.48 -12.21 0.28
C GLY A 318 3.03 -10.91 0.86
N ALA A 319 2.14 -10.12 1.48
CA ALA A 319 2.43 -8.76 1.96
C ALA A 319 3.53 -8.71 3.03
N ARG A 320 3.59 -9.69 3.94
CA ARG A 320 4.61 -9.78 4.99
C ARG A 320 6.01 -9.97 4.43
N TYR A 321 6.16 -10.82 3.43
CA TYR A 321 7.44 -11.07 2.78
C TYR A 321 7.87 -9.89 1.92
N LYS A 322 6.93 -9.20 1.27
CA LYS A 322 7.19 -7.95 0.57
C LYS A 322 7.72 -6.90 1.55
N ALA A 323 7.06 -6.71 2.70
CA ALA A 323 7.50 -5.76 3.73
C ALA A 323 8.92 -6.07 4.23
N ALA A 324 9.21 -7.34 4.55
CA ALA A 324 10.54 -7.74 4.96
C ALA A 324 11.62 -7.41 3.90
N LYS A 325 11.30 -7.59 2.60
CA LYS A 325 12.23 -7.28 1.51
C LYS A 325 12.49 -5.78 1.34
N THR A 326 11.47 -4.94 1.45
CA THR A 326 11.66 -3.48 1.35
C THR A 326 12.45 -2.94 2.53
N ILE A 327 12.21 -3.44 3.74
CA ILE A 327 12.99 -3.07 4.93
C ILE A 327 14.44 -3.54 4.79
N LEU A 328 14.68 -4.79 4.36
CA LEU A 328 16.02 -5.31 4.10
C LEU A 328 16.78 -4.42 3.12
N ALA A 329 16.19 -4.11 1.96
CA ALA A 329 16.84 -3.27 0.95
C ALA A 329 17.22 -1.88 1.48
N SER A 330 16.44 -1.33 2.41
CA SER A 330 16.70 -0.02 3.02
C SER A 330 17.83 -0.06 4.07
N VAL A 331 18.06 -1.19 4.74
CA VAL A 331 19.11 -1.32 5.74
C VAL A 331 20.43 -1.82 5.15
N GLU A 332 20.43 -2.32 3.90
CA GLU A 332 21.65 -2.62 3.15
C GLU A 332 22.52 -1.36 3.03
N GLY A 333 23.78 -1.47 3.41
CA GLY A 333 24.72 -0.32 3.47
C GLY A 333 24.64 0.52 4.76
N VAL A 334 23.69 0.24 5.66
CA VAL A 334 23.61 0.85 7.00
C VAL A 334 23.95 -0.16 8.09
N ALA A 335 23.37 -1.35 8.05
CA ALA A 335 23.70 -2.42 8.97
C ALA A 335 25.13 -2.92 8.73
N PRO A 336 25.98 -3.02 9.79
CA PRO A 336 27.39 -3.39 9.67
C PRO A 336 27.59 -4.84 9.25
N ALA A 337 26.57 -5.67 9.46
CA ALA A 337 26.51 -7.04 8.98
C ALA A 337 25.04 -7.42 8.72
N ILE A 338 24.81 -8.21 7.68
CA ILE A 338 23.53 -8.85 7.36
C ILE A 338 23.77 -10.35 7.26
N ARG A 339 22.84 -11.14 7.79
CA ARG A 339 22.91 -12.61 7.73
C ARG A 339 22.88 -13.09 6.29
N SER A 340 23.53 -14.20 6.00
CA SER A 340 23.53 -14.82 4.65
C SER A 340 22.12 -15.23 4.18
N THR A 341 21.22 -15.53 5.09
CA THR A 341 19.79 -15.72 4.84
C THR A 341 19.01 -14.74 5.69
N PRO A 342 18.86 -13.48 5.23
CA PRO A 342 18.40 -12.39 6.07
C PRO A 342 16.89 -12.38 6.33
N ILE A 343 16.09 -13.15 5.58
CA ILE A 343 14.64 -13.27 5.81
C ILE A 343 14.30 -14.74 6.00
N LEU A 344 13.73 -15.06 7.15
CA LEU A 344 13.41 -16.43 7.54
C LEU A 344 11.93 -16.60 7.90
N ALA A 345 11.34 -17.74 7.52
CA ALA A 345 10.01 -18.12 8.00
C ALA A 345 10.10 -18.67 9.42
N LYS A 346 9.37 -18.05 10.35
CA LYS A 346 9.28 -18.44 11.77
C LYS A 346 7.81 -18.48 12.23
N PRO A 347 7.00 -19.43 11.70
CA PRO A 347 5.55 -19.49 12.02
C PRO A 347 5.26 -19.79 13.48
N GLY A 348 6.24 -20.29 14.24
CA GLY A 348 6.11 -20.53 15.69
C GLY A 348 6.22 -19.27 16.57
N LEU A 349 6.64 -18.12 16.02
CA LEU A 349 6.69 -16.88 16.79
C LEU A 349 5.27 -16.32 17.02
N TYR A 350 4.89 -16.18 18.28
CA TYR A 350 3.52 -15.88 18.68
C TYR A 350 2.96 -14.62 17.99
N VAL A 351 3.69 -13.52 18.03
CA VAL A 351 3.24 -12.25 17.45
C VAL A 351 3.09 -12.31 15.92
N LEU A 352 3.91 -13.11 15.22
CA LEU A 352 3.77 -13.32 13.78
C LEU A 352 2.56 -14.20 13.42
N ALA A 353 2.19 -15.13 14.31
CA ALA A 353 1.09 -16.06 14.09
C ALA A 353 -0.28 -15.48 14.43
N HIS A 354 -0.37 -14.58 15.44
CA HIS A 354 -1.63 -14.10 16.00
C HIS A 354 -1.95 -12.63 15.68
N THR A 355 -1.11 -11.97 14.88
CA THR A 355 -1.39 -10.62 14.37
C THR A 355 -2.10 -10.72 13.03
N SER A 356 -3.23 -10.01 12.88
CA SER A 356 -4.06 -10.02 11.66
C SER A 356 -3.43 -9.23 10.51
N ALA A 357 -2.66 -8.20 10.81
CA ALA A 357 -1.91 -7.42 9.82
C ALA A 357 -0.73 -8.22 9.23
N PRO A 358 -0.21 -7.86 8.05
CA PRO A 358 1.11 -8.28 7.63
C PRO A 358 2.12 -7.99 8.75
N ALA A 359 2.87 -9.00 9.21
CA ALA A 359 3.75 -8.89 10.38
C ALA A 359 5.19 -9.26 10.03
N VAL A 360 6.13 -8.46 10.53
CA VAL A 360 7.57 -8.71 10.49
C VAL A 360 8.14 -8.58 11.90
N LEU A 361 9.20 -9.35 12.20
CA LEU A 361 9.99 -9.23 13.42
C LEU A 361 11.44 -9.04 13.01
N ILE A 362 12.06 -7.96 13.48
CA ILE A 362 13.42 -7.57 13.11
C ILE A 362 14.36 -7.89 14.27
N GLU A 363 15.44 -8.60 13.93
CA GLU A 363 16.58 -8.86 14.80
C GLU A 363 17.75 -7.97 14.34
N HIS A 364 18.03 -6.90 15.06
CA HIS A 364 18.98 -5.85 14.66
C HIS A 364 20.46 -6.25 14.80
N GLY A 365 20.73 -7.45 15.24
CA GLY A 365 22.03 -8.00 15.55
C GLY A 365 21.94 -8.91 16.79
N PHE A 366 23.05 -9.41 17.25
CA PHE A 366 23.10 -10.36 18.36
C PHE A 366 23.63 -9.68 19.63
N HIS A 367 22.83 -9.65 20.70
CA HIS A 367 23.28 -9.12 21.99
C HIS A 367 24.29 -10.05 22.69
N THR A 368 24.59 -11.21 22.11
CA THR A 368 25.69 -12.09 22.48
C THR A 368 26.93 -11.90 21.61
N SER A 369 26.95 -10.95 20.69
CA SER A 369 28.12 -10.58 19.88
C SER A 369 28.71 -9.25 20.38
N ARG A 370 30.02 -9.25 20.71
CA ARG A 370 30.73 -8.03 21.14
C ARG A 370 30.67 -6.94 20.09
N GLU A 371 30.82 -7.33 18.83
CA GLU A 371 30.80 -6.38 17.72
C GLU A 371 29.40 -5.79 17.51
N ASP A 372 28.35 -6.59 17.53
CA ASP A 372 26.98 -6.11 17.36
C ASP A 372 26.57 -5.23 18.55
N VAL A 373 26.89 -5.62 19.79
CA VAL A 373 26.60 -4.81 20.99
C VAL A 373 27.26 -3.43 20.94
N ALA A 374 28.45 -3.32 20.38
CA ALA A 374 29.10 -2.01 20.20
C ALA A 374 28.25 -1.08 19.32
N TYR A 375 27.74 -1.57 18.19
CA TYR A 375 26.83 -0.83 17.32
C TYR A 375 25.46 -0.60 17.97
N LEU A 376 24.88 -1.64 18.58
CA LEU A 376 23.55 -1.55 19.22
C LEU A 376 23.54 -0.54 20.39
N LYS A 377 24.65 -0.24 20.99
CA LYS A 377 24.81 0.81 22.04
C LYS A 377 25.07 2.20 21.46
N ASP A 378 25.52 2.31 20.22
CA ASP A 378 25.80 3.61 19.59
C ASP A 378 24.49 4.31 19.17
N SER A 379 24.23 5.45 19.79
CA SER A 379 23.03 6.26 19.52
C SER A 379 22.99 6.80 18.09
N ALA A 380 24.13 7.16 17.50
CA ALA A 380 24.18 7.65 16.12
C ALA A 380 23.92 6.54 15.12
N TYR A 381 24.38 5.33 15.39
CA TYR A 381 24.05 4.15 14.61
C TYR A 381 22.57 3.81 14.70
N ARG A 382 21.98 3.78 15.91
CA ARG A 382 20.54 3.54 16.09
C ARG A 382 19.68 4.52 15.28
N GLU A 383 20.06 5.79 15.25
CA GLU A 383 19.34 6.81 14.48
C GLU A 383 19.40 6.53 12.97
N LYS A 384 20.59 6.21 12.44
CA LYS A 384 20.75 5.85 11.02
C LYS A 384 19.95 4.62 10.65
N LEU A 385 19.99 3.60 11.51
CA LEU A 385 19.26 2.35 11.28
C LEU A 385 17.76 2.55 11.35
N ALA A 386 17.26 3.29 12.34
CA ALA A 386 15.83 3.62 12.47
C ALA A 386 15.30 4.42 11.27
N ALA A 387 16.09 5.37 10.77
CA ALA A 387 15.75 6.12 9.55
C ALA A 387 15.69 5.20 8.32
N ALA A 388 16.64 4.26 8.18
CA ALA A 388 16.64 3.29 7.09
C ALA A 388 15.42 2.35 7.16
N GLU A 389 15.13 1.79 8.33
CA GLU A 389 13.97 0.92 8.53
C GLU A 389 12.64 1.66 8.29
N ALA A 390 12.52 2.91 8.76
CA ALA A 390 11.36 3.75 8.48
C ALA A 390 11.20 4.01 6.98
N ARG A 391 12.28 4.23 6.22
CA ARG A 391 12.23 4.34 4.75
C ARG A 391 11.68 3.06 4.11
N GLY A 392 12.16 1.89 4.51
CA GLY A 392 11.65 0.61 4.00
C GLY A 392 10.19 0.36 4.35
N ILE A 393 9.75 0.74 5.54
CA ILE A 393 8.35 0.68 5.96
C ILE A 393 7.50 1.61 5.09
N LEU A 394 7.91 2.87 4.90
CA LEU A 394 7.19 3.84 4.07
C LEU A 394 7.09 3.38 2.62
N GLU A 395 8.18 2.88 2.04
CA GLU A 395 8.19 2.31 0.69
C GLU A 395 7.20 1.15 0.56
N ASN A 396 7.17 0.22 1.52
CA ASN A 396 6.19 -0.86 1.54
C ASN A 396 4.75 -0.35 1.55
N LEU A 397 4.49 0.74 2.27
CA LEU A 397 3.17 1.37 2.41
C LEU A 397 2.82 2.29 1.22
N GLY A 398 3.75 2.56 0.32
CA GLY A 398 3.58 3.49 -0.79
C GLY A 398 3.55 4.96 -0.35
N VAL A 399 4.17 5.28 0.79
CA VAL A 399 4.32 6.65 1.32
C VAL A 399 5.70 7.19 0.94
N ALA A 400 5.75 8.37 0.34
CA ALA A 400 7.01 9.00 -0.03
C ALA A 400 7.78 9.47 1.21
N TRP A 401 9.10 9.23 1.23
CA TRP A 401 9.98 9.79 2.24
C TRP A 401 10.12 11.30 2.05
N LYS A 402 9.91 12.06 3.11
CA LYS A 402 10.16 13.50 3.15
C LYS A 402 11.50 13.75 3.84
N GLU A 403 12.42 14.36 3.14
CA GLU A 403 13.67 14.79 3.76
C GLU A 403 13.38 15.83 4.85
N VAL A 404 14.20 15.81 5.89
CA VAL A 404 14.14 16.84 6.93
C VAL A 404 14.68 18.14 6.31
N SER A 405 13.86 19.20 6.32
CA SER A 405 14.35 20.49 5.86
C SER A 405 15.47 20.97 6.80
N GLU A 406 16.38 21.81 6.30
CA GLU A 406 17.41 22.44 7.14
C GLU A 406 16.80 23.19 8.33
N LEU A 407 15.64 23.83 8.09
CA LEU A 407 14.88 24.51 9.13
C LEU A 407 14.40 23.51 10.20
N ASP A 408 13.76 22.41 9.80
CA ASP A 408 13.27 21.42 10.77
C ASP A 408 14.40 20.83 11.59
N ALA A 409 15.53 20.51 10.95
CA ALA A 409 16.71 19.99 11.64
C ALA A 409 17.29 21.00 12.64
N ALA A 410 17.33 22.28 12.27
CA ALA A 410 17.77 23.33 13.16
C ALA A 410 16.82 23.54 14.34
N VAL A 411 15.51 23.55 14.07
CA VAL A 411 14.47 23.67 15.10
C VAL A 411 14.55 22.51 16.09
N ASP A 412 14.69 21.28 15.62
CA ASP A 412 14.81 20.10 16.49
C ASP A 412 16.06 20.17 17.40
N LYS A 413 17.19 20.62 16.86
CA LYS A 413 18.40 20.85 17.66
C LYS A 413 18.18 21.91 18.75
N LEU A 414 17.50 23.01 18.41
CA LEU A 414 17.21 24.09 19.36
C LEU A 414 16.22 23.62 20.46
N ALA A 415 15.26 22.80 20.09
CA ALA A 415 14.32 22.20 21.05
C ALA A 415 15.04 21.23 21.98
N ALA A 416 15.88 20.34 21.45
CA ALA A 416 16.67 19.41 22.24
C ALA A 416 17.65 20.10 23.21
N ALA A 417 18.15 21.27 22.82
CA ALA A 417 19.00 22.12 23.69
C ALA A 417 18.19 22.96 24.71
N GLY A 418 16.85 22.82 24.75
CA GLY A 418 15.98 23.61 25.62
C GLY A 418 15.91 25.10 25.28
N ILE A 419 16.36 25.48 24.10
CA ILE A 419 16.38 26.88 23.65
C ILE A 419 14.98 27.34 23.21
N ILE A 420 14.24 26.44 22.59
CA ILE A 420 12.81 26.65 22.20
C ILE A 420 11.91 25.58 22.81
N ASP A 421 10.67 25.95 23.12
CA ASP A 421 9.69 25.09 23.79
C ASP A 421 8.50 24.67 22.89
N SER A 422 8.40 25.23 21.68
CA SER A 422 7.30 24.99 20.76
C SER A 422 7.80 24.70 19.34
N PRO A 423 8.52 23.57 19.11
CA PRO A 423 9.17 23.30 17.83
C PRO A 423 8.20 23.31 16.64
N ASP A 424 6.96 22.81 16.80
CA ASP A 424 5.98 22.77 15.72
C ASP A 424 5.58 24.15 15.19
N ARG A 425 5.57 25.17 16.04
CA ARG A 425 5.31 26.54 15.61
C ARG A 425 6.46 27.07 14.76
N TRP A 426 7.70 26.77 15.15
CA TRP A 426 8.90 27.16 14.41
C TRP A 426 8.98 26.48 13.05
N LYS A 427 8.68 25.22 12.96
CA LYS A 427 8.64 24.47 11.70
C LYS A 427 7.58 24.97 10.73
N LYS A 428 6.44 25.47 11.27
CA LYS A 428 5.36 26.07 10.46
C LYS A 428 5.60 27.55 10.16
N LEU A 429 6.71 28.12 10.58
CA LEU A 429 7.00 29.55 10.52
C LEU A 429 5.93 30.42 11.23
N ASP A 430 5.21 29.84 12.19
CA ASP A 430 4.20 30.49 13.02
C ASP A 430 4.84 31.10 14.27
N PHE A 431 5.58 32.19 14.09
CA PHE A 431 6.25 32.89 15.17
C PHE A 431 6.19 34.41 14.97
N THR A 432 6.26 35.14 16.08
CA THR A 432 6.27 36.60 16.11
C THR A 432 7.70 37.14 16.14
N GLU A 433 7.88 38.44 15.83
CA GLU A 433 9.16 39.14 16.00
C GLU A 433 9.70 38.99 17.43
N ASN A 434 8.83 39.02 18.43
CA ASN A 434 9.21 38.81 19.83
C ASN A 434 9.76 37.39 20.07
N SER A 435 9.18 36.38 19.40
CA SER A 435 9.68 34.98 19.46
C SER A 435 11.11 34.88 18.93
N VAL A 436 11.38 35.54 17.79
CA VAL A 436 12.74 35.60 17.20
C VAL A 436 13.72 36.32 18.12
N ARG A 437 13.31 37.45 18.71
CA ARG A 437 14.13 38.19 19.67
C ARG A 437 14.51 37.33 20.89
N LEU A 438 13.55 36.63 21.48
CA LEU A 438 13.78 35.73 22.61
C LEU A 438 14.71 34.56 22.24
N LEU A 439 14.56 34.01 21.03
CA LEU A 439 15.45 32.97 20.50
C LEU A 439 16.90 33.47 20.43
N ILE A 440 17.12 34.64 19.85
CA ILE A 440 18.48 35.26 19.76
C ILE A 440 19.08 35.43 21.13
N ILE A 441 18.32 35.92 22.12
CA ILE A 441 18.80 36.11 23.51
C ILE A 441 19.20 34.77 24.13
N LYS A 442 18.37 33.73 23.99
CA LYS A 442 18.66 32.40 24.52
C LYS A 442 19.88 31.77 23.84
N MET A 443 19.99 31.88 22.51
CA MET A 443 21.16 31.38 21.77
C MET A 443 22.44 32.10 22.18
N ALA A 444 22.43 33.41 22.35
CA ALA A 444 23.59 34.18 22.82
C ALA A 444 24.02 33.74 24.22
N ALA A 445 23.11 33.35 25.08
CA ALA A 445 23.41 32.85 26.43
C ALA A 445 24.09 31.48 26.42
N THR A 446 23.91 30.65 25.36
CA THR A 446 24.50 29.30 25.21
C THR A 446 25.92 29.34 24.59
N LEU A 447 26.33 30.47 24.04
CA LEU A 447 27.65 30.67 23.40
C LEU A 447 28.75 31.10 24.40
N LYS A 448 28.53 30.95 25.71
CA LYS A 448 29.53 31.29 26.75
C LYS A 448 30.39 30.09 27.10
#